data_2444d50f87cabbd9294101d4657bb03a
#
_entry.id   2444d50f87cabbd9294101d4657bb03a
#
_cell.length_a   1.000
_cell.length_b   1.000
_cell.length_c   1.000
_cell.angle_alpha   90.00
_cell.angle_beta   90.00
_cell.angle_gamma   90.00
#
_symmetry.space_group_name_H-M   'P 1'
#
loop_
_entity.id
_entity.type
_entity.pdbx_description
1 polymer ?
#
loop_
_entity_poly.entity_id
_entity_poly.type
_entity_poly.pdbx_seq_one_letter_code
_entity_poly.pdbx_strand_id
1 'polypeptide(L)'
;MNLTQEQLHIIELSKNLKPNEILSIQACAGSGKTYTLKQIALENSNKRFLYLAFNKAIVVESKGKFPKNVEVKTLHSLALSYAKKTLGGFKLIPNINIFDLQKIFIAENDKLISALKSFNDFLKNNESLESQPKFIKEIYQAVLNKELPMFHNFYLKYYALAKDKNLEKKYDCILLDEAQDTNATMLEIFLYNHCAKILVGDSFQNIYGFNHSLNAFKIINPTYTTTLSKSFRCNQKIIDYANFFLQNFTDQRFTKLQSYCNENISPNNKAIITRTNAGIIEFINQIENEAEYALLKEPDKIFAPLYAIIHFKSAKFDLIPQEYAYFKNFSTTKELYEYINKCQDKELLSALNFLNKGLNIYEISKKAKRLFYNKKAKNFVINAHQAKGLEWDSVELYNDFSPLKDLQEEFIKEKDEKKKRELYLNLEQERNLFYVAITRAKNQLIDTSRNKIFYSSQND
;
A
#
# COMPACT_ATOMS: atom_id res chain seq x y z
N MET A 1 -0.05 -24.65 -17.64
CA MET A 1 -1.18 -24.71 -16.69
C MET A 1 -2.46 -24.52 -17.49
N ASN A 2 -3.45 -25.36 -17.26
CA ASN A 2 -4.77 -25.17 -17.87
C ASN A 2 -5.49 -24.03 -17.12
N LEU A 3 -6.24 -23.24 -17.88
CA LEU A 3 -7.08 -22.17 -17.30
C LEU A 3 -8.21 -22.79 -16.47
N THR A 4 -8.53 -22.14 -15.34
CA THR A 4 -9.72 -22.53 -14.55
C THR A 4 -11.00 -22.08 -15.25
N GLN A 5 -12.14 -22.67 -14.87
CA GLN A 5 -13.45 -22.24 -15.38
C GLN A 5 -13.73 -20.76 -15.13
N GLU A 6 -13.33 -20.23 -13.95
CA GLU A 6 -13.44 -18.82 -13.63
C GLU A 6 -12.61 -17.95 -14.60
N GLN A 7 -11.37 -18.35 -14.89
CA GLN A 7 -10.51 -17.64 -15.86
C GLN A 7 -11.08 -17.68 -17.28
N LEU A 8 -11.57 -18.83 -17.71
CA LEU A 8 -12.21 -18.96 -19.04
C LEU A 8 -13.44 -18.06 -19.17
N HIS A 9 -14.29 -18.05 -18.14
CA HIS A 9 -15.48 -17.17 -18.09
C HIS A 9 -15.10 -15.68 -18.16
N ILE A 10 -14.08 -15.26 -17.42
CA ILE A 10 -13.57 -13.87 -17.42
C ILE A 10 -13.05 -13.49 -18.82
N ILE A 11 -12.29 -14.38 -19.46
CA ILE A 11 -11.77 -14.16 -20.81
C ILE A 11 -12.92 -14.00 -21.80
N GLU A 12 -13.93 -14.84 -21.71
CA GLU A 12 -15.08 -14.76 -22.62
C GLU A 12 -15.86 -13.44 -22.44
N LEU A 13 -16.11 -13.01 -21.21
CA LEU A 13 -16.72 -11.70 -20.94
C LEU A 13 -15.88 -10.55 -21.52
N SER A 14 -14.56 -10.62 -21.43
CA SER A 14 -13.64 -9.57 -21.92
C SER A 14 -13.69 -9.37 -23.43
N LYS A 15 -14.04 -10.42 -24.21
CA LYS A 15 -14.18 -10.34 -25.66
C LYS A 15 -15.33 -9.43 -26.08
N ASN A 16 -16.42 -9.44 -25.31
CA ASN A 16 -17.67 -8.77 -25.60
C ASN A 16 -17.84 -7.39 -24.93
N LEU A 17 -16.85 -6.96 -24.12
CA LEU A 17 -16.90 -5.66 -23.45
C LEU A 17 -16.93 -4.49 -24.43
N LYS A 18 -17.94 -3.63 -24.25
CA LYS A 18 -18.16 -2.41 -25.03
C LYS A 18 -17.49 -1.19 -24.36
N PRO A 19 -17.29 -0.08 -25.08
CA PRO A 19 -16.91 1.20 -24.50
C PRO A 19 -17.83 1.57 -23.31
N ASN A 20 -17.24 2.12 -22.25
CA ASN A 20 -17.86 2.45 -20.95
C ASN A 20 -18.27 1.25 -20.07
N GLU A 21 -18.30 0.03 -20.58
CA GLU A 21 -18.55 -1.12 -19.71
C GLU A 21 -17.36 -1.44 -18.82
N ILE A 22 -17.66 -1.92 -17.63
CA ILE A 22 -16.67 -2.22 -16.58
C ILE A 22 -16.85 -3.68 -16.15
N LEU A 23 -15.78 -4.47 -16.31
CA LEU A 23 -15.66 -5.80 -15.73
C LEU A 23 -14.86 -5.73 -14.43
N SER A 24 -15.49 -6.08 -13.32
CA SER A 24 -14.87 -6.18 -12.00
C SER A 24 -14.53 -7.62 -11.66
N ILE A 25 -13.27 -7.87 -11.29
CA ILE A 25 -12.75 -9.20 -10.97
C ILE A 25 -12.27 -9.20 -9.52
N GLN A 26 -13.09 -9.71 -8.61
CA GLN A 26 -12.69 -9.93 -7.22
C GLN A 26 -11.82 -11.18 -7.14
N ALA A 27 -10.58 -11.02 -6.74
CA ALA A 27 -9.58 -12.08 -6.81
C ALA A 27 -8.96 -12.35 -5.44
N CYS A 28 -8.75 -13.60 -5.07
CA CYS A 28 -8.05 -13.93 -3.83
C CYS A 28 -6.51 -13.86 -3.98
N ALA A 29 -5.83 -13.97 -2.85
CA ALA A 29 -4.37 -14.07 -2.82
C ALA A 29 -3.87 -15.28 -3.64
N GLY A 30 -2.92 -15.02 -4.54
CA GLY A 30 -2.34 -16.10 -5.37
C GLY A 30 -3.25 -16.66 -6.44
N SER A 31 -4.37 -16.02 -6.80
CA SER A 31 -5.33 -16.51 -7.80
C SER A 31 -4.91 -16.34 -9.27
N GLY A 32 -3.70 -15.81 -9.52
CA GLY A 32 -3.22 -15.59 -10.88
C GLY A 32 -3.83 -14.37 -11.56
N LYS A 33 -4.13 -13.28 -10.83
CA LYS A 33 -4.63 -12.01 -11.35
C LYS A 33 -3.93 -11.56 -12.64
N THR A 34 -2.62 -11.30 -12.52
CA THR A 34 -1.79 -10.81 -13.64
C THR A 34 -1.74 -11.80 -14.80
N TYR A 35 -1.74 -13.11 -14.51
CA TYR A 35 -1.81 -14.16 -15.52
C TYR A 35 -3.13 -14.09 -16.29
N THR A 36 -4.26 -13.93 -15.60
CA THR A 36 -5.59 -13.79 -16.21
C THR A 36 -5.65 -12.54 -17.11
N LEU A 37 -5.14 -11.37 -16.63
CA LEU A 37 -5.05 -10.16 -17.45
C LEU A 37 -4.19 -10.36 -18.71
N LYS A 38 -3.11 -11.12 -18.61
CA LYS A 38 -2.28 -11.48 -19.77
C LYS A 38 -3.06 -12.34 -20.75
N GLN A 39 -3.82 -13.33 -20.29
CA GLN A 39 -4.63 -14.20 -21.17
C GLN A 39 -5.76 -13.40 -21.86
N ILE A 40 -6.39 -12.45 -21.14
CA ILE A 40 -7.35 -11.53 -21.74
C ILE A 40 -6.72 -10.79 -22.93
N ALA A 41 -5.51 -10.26 -22.74
CA ALA A 41 -4.84 -9.51 -23.80
C ALA A 41 -4.40 -10.38 -25.00
N LEU A 42 -4.02 -11.64 -24.77
CA LEU A 42 -3.68 -12.61 -25.81
C LEU A 42 -4.91 -12.99 -26.64
N GLU A 43 -6.03 -13.28 -25.97
CA GLU A 43 -7.29 -13.68 -26.61
C GLU A 43 -8.01 -12.53 -27.33
N ASN A 44 -7.61 -11.28 -27.04
CA ASN A 44 -8.10 -10.06 -27.69
C ASN A 44 -6.97 -9.35 -28.44
N SER A 45 -6.21 -10.05 -29.25
CA SER A 45 -5.00 -9.53 -29.93
C SER A 45 -5.25 -8.36 -30.88
N ASN A 46 -6.50 -8.16 -31.32
CA ASN A 46 -6.96 -7.01 -32.13
C ASN A 46 -7.24 -5.76 -31.33
N LYS A 47 -7.29 -5.82 -30.00
CA LYS A 47 -7.50 -4.68 -29.10
C LYS A 47 -6.17 -4.16 -28.54
N ARG A 48 -6.09 -2.84 -28.33
CA ARG A 48 -4.93 -2.17 -27.67
C ARG A 48 -5.25 -1.95 -26.20
N PHE A 49 -4.40 -2.44 -25.33
CA PHE A 49 -4.59 -2.36 -23.89
C PHE A 49 -3.62 -1.39 -23.23
N LEU A 50 -4.11 -0.65 -22.23
CA LEU A 50 -3.29 0.04 -21.25
C LEU A 50 -3.37 -0.73 -19.92
N TYR A 51 -2.27 -1.34 -19.50
CA TYR A 51 -2.18 -1.97 -18.18
C TYR A 51 -1.62 -0.97 -17.17
N LEU A 52 -2.44 -0.64 -16.17
CA LEU A 52 -2.11 0.27 -15.09
C LEU A 52 -1.67 -0.54 -13.87
N ALA A 53 -0.36 -0.59 -13.65
CA ALA A 53 0.25 -1.22 -12.50
C ALA A 53 0.25 -0.27 -11.29
N PHE A 54 0.12 -0.82 -10.10
CA PHE A 54 0.12 -0.05 -8.86
C PHE A 54 1.47 0.67 -8.61
N ASN A 55 2.60 0.03 -8.89
CA ASN A 55 3.93 0.59 -8.64
C ASN A 55 4.95 0.27 -9.77
N LYS A 56 6.11 0.93 -9.68
CA LYS A 56 7.19 0.78 -10.67
C LYS A 56 7.80 -0.63 -10.68
N ALA A 57 7.84 -1.32 -9.54
CA ALA A 57 8.39 -2.68 -9.47
C ALA A 57 7.55 -3.65 -10.31
N ILE A 58 6.21 -3.57 -10.22
CA ILE A 58 5.29 -4.36 -11.04
C ILE A 58 5.47 -4.02 -12.53
N VAL A 59 5.68 -2.74 -12.90
CA VAL A 59 5.96 -2.36 -14.30
C VAL A 59 7.23 -3.03 -14.80
N VAL A 60 8.30 -3.02 -14.02
CA VAL A 60 9.58 -3.64 -14.39
C VAL A 60 9.42 -5.15 -14.54
N GLU A 61 8.75 -5.79 -13.59
CA GLU A 61 8.48 -7.24 -13.62
C GLU A 61 7.58 -7.64 -14.80
N SER A 62 6.62 -6.79 -15.16
CA SER A 62 5.66 -7.04 -16.24
C SER A 62 6.24 -6.80 -17.63
N LYS A 63 7.36 -6.07 -17.75
CA LYS A 63 8.04 -5.86 -19.03
C LYS A 63 8.44 -7.20 -19.65
N GLY A 64 8.00 -7.42 -20.87
CA GLY A 64 8.26 -8.67 -21.63
C GLY A 64 7.34 -9.84 -21.26
N LYS A 65 6.50 -9.73 -20.21
CA LYS A 65 5.51 -10.75 -19.86
C LYS A 65 4.19 -10.59 -20.60
N PHE A 66 3.82 -9.36 -20.94
CA PHE A 66 2.60 -9.04 -21.70
C PHE A 66 2.84 -9.08 -23.22
N PRO A 67 1.81 -9.39 -24.03
CA PRO A 67 1.89 -9.33 -25.49
C PRO A 67 2.04 -7.88 -25.99
N LYS A 68 2.44 -7.74 -27.27
CA LYS A 68 2.77 -6.43 -27.88
C LYS A 68 1.61 -5.43 -27.92
N ASN A 69 0.38 -5.89 -27.85
CA ASN A 69 -0.83 -5.05 -27.81
C ASN A 69 -1.12 -4.44 -26.42
N VAL A 70 -0.23 -4.66 -25.43
CA VAL A 70 -0.36 -4.08 -24.06
C VAL A 70 0.76 -3.08 -23.80
N GLU A 71 0.40 -1.84 -23.49
CA GLU A 71 1.33 -0.86 -22.93
C GLU A 71 1.23 -0.87 -21.41
N VAL A 72 2.37 -1.09 -20.72
CA VAL A 72 2.44 -1.19 -19.24
C VAL A 72 2.92 0.13 -18.66
N LYS A 73 2.12 0.74 -17.78
CA LYS A 73 2.44 2.01 -17.09
C LYS A 73 1.93 2.02 -15.65
N THR A 74 2.46 2.92 -14.83
CA THR A 74 1.78 3.35 -13.61
C THR A 74 0.95 4.60 -13.87
N LEU A 75 -0.10 4.83 -13.07
CA LEU A 75 -0.87 6.10 -13.11
C LEU A 75 0.05 7.32 -12.91
N HIS A 76 0.99 7.22 -11.98
CA HIS A 76 2.00 8.26 -11.77
C HIS A 76 2.86 8.53 -13.00
N SER A 77 3.23 7.51 -13.78
CA SER A 77 4.04 7.72 -14.99
C SER A 77 3.25 8.39 -16.11
N LEU A 78 1.96 8.09 -16.23
CA LEU A 78 1.06 8.80 -17.14
C LEU A 78 0.93 10.28 -16.75
N ALA A 79 0.60 10.54 -15.49
CA ALA A 79 0.41 11.88 -14.97
C ALA A 79 1.68 12.73 -15.05
N LEU A 80 2.85 12.16 -14.73
CA LEU A 80 4.14 12.85 -14.85
C LEU A 80 4.47 13.21 -16.29
N SER A 81 4.20 12.29 -17.24
CA SER A 81 4.41 12.56 -18.67
C SER A 81 3.54 13.69 -19.17
N TYR A 82 2.27 13.72 -18.72
CA TYR A 82 1.34 14.80 -19.03
C TYR A 82 1.81 16.15 -18.44
N ALA A 83 2.15 16.17 -17.14
CA ALA A 83 2.63 17.38 -16.48
C ALA A 83 3.91 17.95 -17.14
N LYS A 84 4.87 17.09 -17.52
CA LYS A 84 6.06 17.53 -18.25
C LYS A 84 5.73 18.13 -19.61
N LYS A 85 4.75 17.58 -20.32
CA LYS A 85 4.33 18.09 -21.63
C LYS A 85 3.63 19.45 -21.51
N THR A 86 2.81 19.66 -20.50
CA THR A 86 1.96 20.86 -20.34
C THR A 86 2.63 21.99 -19.56
N LEU A 87 3.43 21.67 -18.52
CA LEU A 87 4.05 22.65 -17.64
C LEU A 87 5.56 22.87 -17.92
N GLY A 88 6.14 22.05 -18.82
CA GLY A 88 7.57 22.08 -19.08
C GLY A 88 8.42 21.50 -17.96
N GLY A 89 9.69 21.96 -17.85
CA GLY A 89 10.61 21.49 -16.83
C GLY A 89 10.26 22.00 -15.42
N PHE A 90 10.39 21.13 -14.41
CA PHE A 90 10.19 21.46 -13.00
C PHE A 90 11.08 20.59 -12.09
N LYS A 91 11.37 21.11 -10.89
CA LYS A 91 12.05 20.34 -9.84
C LYS A 91 11.03 19.41 -9.17
N LEU A 92 11.35 18.12 -9.13
CA LEU A 92 10.51 17.11 -8.49
C LEU A 92 11.07 16.75 -7.12
N ILE A 93 10.21 16.78 -6.10
CA ILE A 93 10.50 16.32 -4.74
C ILE A 93 9.46 15.27 -4.31
N PRO A 94 9.73 14.47 -3.26
CA PRO A 94 8.74 13.51 -2.75
C PRO A 94 7.45 14.18 -2.27
N ASN A 95 7.54 15.13 -1.35
CA ASN A 95 6.42 15.89 -0.77
C ASN A 95 6.91 17.29 -0.36
N ILE A 96 5.97 18.25 -0.24
CA ILE A 96 6.21 19.52 0.42
C ILE A 96 5.94 19.41 1.93
N ASN A 97 6.56 20.31 2.70
CA ASN A 97 6.39 20.39 4.15
C ASN A 97 6.03 21.82 4.58
N ILE A 98 5.82 22.04 5.88
CA ILE A 98 5.43 23.34 6.44
C ILE A 98 6.45 24.44 6.08
N PHE A 99 7.75 24.13 6.09
CA PHE A 99 8.81 25.10 5.82
C PHE A 99 8.85 25.54 4.35
N ASP A 100 8.35 24.70 3.43
CA ASP A 100 8.16 25.10 2.04
C ASP A 100 7.04 26.14 1.93
N LEU A 101 5.94 25.96 2.68
CA LEU A 101 4.85 26.94 2.74
C LEU A 101 5.27 28.25 3.40
N GLN A 102 6.06 28.23 4.48
CA GLN A 102 6.57 29.41 5.16
C GLN A 102 7.43 30.33 4.28
N LYS A 103 8.06 29.79 3.22
CA LYS A 103 8.83 30.59 2.26
C LYS A 103 7.97 31.55 1.44
N ILE A 104 6.66 31.26 1.31
CA ILE A 104 5.75 31.94 0.40
C ILE A 104 4.58 32.57 1.17
N PHE A 105 4.09 31.92 2.21
CA PHE A 105 2.92 32.35 2.95
C PHE A 105 3.28 32.82 4.36
N ILE A 106 2.85 34.05 4.69
CA ILE A 106 2.98 34.60 6.04
C ILE A 106 1.71 34.22 6.83
N ALA A 107 1.83 33.17 7.66
CA ALA A 107 0.75 32.69 8.51
C ALA A 107 1.31 31.96 9.74
N GLU A 108 0.50 31.81 10.77
CA GLU A 108 0.82 31.02 11.96
C GLU A 108 1.05 29.54 11.62
N ASN A 109 1.96 28.89 12.33
CA ASN A 109 2.32 27.48 12.08
C ASN A 109 1.11 26.55 12.12
N ASP A 110 0.19 26.72 13.06
CA ASP A 110 -1.00 25.88 13.20
C ASP A 110 -1.92 26.00 11.97
N LYS A 111 -2.03 27.21 11.41
CA LYS A 111 -2.77 27.44 10.17
C LYS A 111 -2.09 26.78 8.96
N LEU A 112 -0.76 26.88 8.86
CA LEU A 112 0.00 26.23 7.78
C LEU A 112 -0.05 24.69 7.88
N ILE A 113 0.04 24.12 9.09
CA ILE A 113 -0.10 22.68 9.32
C ILE A 113 -1.49 22.19 8.87
N SER A 114 -2.54 22.90 9.30
CA SER A 114 -3.92 22.58 8.93
C SER A 114 -4.14 22.70 7.42
N ALA A 115 -3.60 23.73 6.79
CA ALA A 115 -3.67 23.93 5.34
C ALA A 115 -2.93 22.84 4.58
N LEU A 116 -1.73 22.47 5.01
CA LEU A 116 -0.95 21.38 4.40
C LEU A 116 -1.69 20.05 4.47
N LYS A 117 -2.32 19.75 5.63
CA LYS A 117 -3.16 18.56 5.79
C LYS A 117 -4.34 18.58 4.81
N SER A 118 -5.12 19.66 4.80
CA SER A 118 -6.27 19.82 3.91
C SER A 118 -5.87 19.78 2.44
N PHE A 119 -4.73 20.34 2.09
CA PHE A 119 -4.18 20.28 0.73
C PHE A 119 -3.82 18.85 0.32
N ASN A 120 -3.15 18.10 1.20
CA ASN A 120 -2.83 16.69 0.95
C ASN A 120 -4.09 15.82 0.82
N ASP A 121 -5.15 16.11 1.58
CA ASP A 121 -6.44 15.42 1.47
C ASP A 121 -7.11 15.75 0.12
N PHE A 122 -7.11 17.01 -0.30
CA PHE A 122 -7.59 17.44 -1.61
C PHE A 122 -6.86 16.74 -2.76
N LEU A 123 -5.54 16.59 -2.68
CA LEU A 123 -4.77 15.93 -3.73
C LEU A 123 -5.10 14.44 -3.90
N LYS A 124 -5.75 13.82 -2.93
CA LYS A 124 -6.06 12.39 -2.92
C LYS A 124 -7.56 12.09 -3.09
N ASN A 125 -8.42 13.11 -3.03
CA ASN A 125 -9.87 12.98 -3.21
C ASN A 125 -10.30 13.32 -4.65
N ASN A 126 -11.60 13.22 -4.96
CA ASN A 126 -12.20 13.55 -6.27
C ASN A 126 -12.84 14.92 -6.32
N GLU A 127 -12.58 15.80 -5.34
CA GLU A 127 -13.14 17.15 -5.33
C GLU A 127 -12.51 18.02 -6.41
N SER A 128 -13.28 19.00 -6.91
CA SER A 128 -12.79 19.98 -7.87
C SER A 128 -11.95 21.06 -7.18
N LEU A 129 -11.08 21.72 -7.95
CA LEU A 129 -10.30 22.85 -7.41
C LEU A 129 -11.20 24.03 -7.05
N GLU A 130 -12.28 24.23 -7.81
CA GLU A 130 -13.23 25.34 -7.60
C GLU A 130 -13.92 25.27 -6.25
N SER A 131 -14.21 24.06 -5.75
CA SER A 131 -14.86 23.84 -4.45
C SER A 131 -13.93 24.10 -3.25
N GLN A 132 -12.61 24.22 -3.47
CA GLN A 132 -11.65 24.32 -2.39
C GLN A 132 -11.62 25.74 -1.75
N PRO A 133 -11.26 25.83 -0.44
CA PRO A 133 -10.99 27.11 0.21
C PRO A 133 -9.92 27.91 -0.53
N LYS A 134 -9.98 29.26 -0.41
CA LYS A 134 -9.07 30.19 -1.09
C LYS A 134 -7.58 29.82 -0.85
N PHE A 135 -7.20 29.52 0.37
CA PHE A 135 -5.82 29.20 0.72
C PHE A 135 -5.31 27.91 0.04
N ILE A 136 -6.17 26.90 -0.12
CA ILE A 136 -5.82 25.67 -0.85
C ILE A 136 -5.60 25.97 -2.34
N LYS A 137 -6.42 26.83 -2.93
CA LYS A 137 -6.25 27.30 -4.32
C LYS A 137 -4.94 28.06 -4.51
N GLU A 138 -4.57 28.90 -3.54
CA GLU A 138 -3.31 29.65 -3.54
C GLU A 138 -2.09 28.70 -3.49
N ILE A 139 -2.11 27.68 -2.62
CA ILE A 139 -1.06 26.66 -2.60
C ILE A 139 -0.97 25.92 -3.93
N TYR A 140 -2.12 25.52 -4.50
CA TYR A 140 -2.17 24.85 -5.80
C TYR A 140 -1.56 25.71 -6.90
N GLN A 141 -1.91 27.02 -6.93
CA GLN A 141 -1.38 27.96 -7.91
C GLN A 141 0.13 28.20 -7.74
N ALA A 142 0.62 28.27 -6.49
CA ALA A 142 2.04 28.42 -6.21
C ALA A 142 2.89 27.25 -6.77
N VAL A 143 2.36 26.02 -6.76
CA VAL A 143 3.03 24.88 -7.42
C VAL A 143 3.01 25.03 -8.94
N LEU A 144 1.89 25.48 -9.54
CA LEU A 144 1.81 25.73 -10.98
C LEU A 144 2.75 26.84 -11.43
N ASN A 145 2.89 27.90 -10.65
CA ASN A 145 3.80 29.01 -10.89
C ASN A 145 5.28 28.65 -10.63
N LYS A 146 5.59 27.44 -10.14
CA LYS A 146 6.93 26.97 -9.75
C LYS A 146 7.53 27.73 -8.54
N GLU A 147 6.72 28.42 -7.77
CA GLU A 147 7.09 29.03 -6.48
C GLU A 147 7.28 27.94 -5.42
N LEU A 148 6.44 26.89 -5.48
CA LEU A 148 6.62 25.63 -4.77
C LEU A 148 7.10 24.52 -5.74
N PRO A 149 7.92 23.57 -5.26
CA PRO A 149 8.38 22.47 -6.11
C PRO A 149 7.25 21.49 -6.43
N MET A 150 7.33 20.84 -7.60
CA MET A 150 6.43 19.79 -8.01
C MET A 150 6.65 18.52 -7.16
N PHE A 151 5.58 17.78 -6.84
CA PHE A 151 5.65 16.53 -6.09
C PHE A 151 4.61 15.49 -6.54
N HIS A 152 4.75 14.24 -6.08
CA HIS A 152 4.04 13.10 -6.68
C HIS A 152 2.52 13.24 -6.68
N ASN A 153 1.90 13.57 -5.55
CA ASN A 153 0.44 13.69 -5.48
C ASN A 153 -0.09 14.90 -6.27
N PHE A 154 0.70 15.97 -6.40
CA PHE A 154 0.28 17.16 -7.11
C PHE A 154 0.11 16.88 -8.61
N TYR A 155 1.14 16.36 -9.29
CA TYR A 155 1.00 16.11 -10.73
C TYR A 155 -0.05 15.03 -11.04
N LEU A 156 -0.31 14.10 -10.09
CA LEU A 156 -1.39 13.12 -10.22
C LEU A 156 -2.75 13.82 -10.21
N LYS A 157 -2.99 14.73 -9.24
CA LYS A 157 -4.22 15.54 -9.15
C LYS A 157 -4.34 16.48 -10.34
N TYR A 158 -3.25 17.13 -10.76
CA TYR A 158 -3.22 17.96 -11.95
C TYR A 158 -3.69 17.21 -13.20
N TYR A 159 -3.22 15.98 -13.38
CA TYR A 159 -3.68 15.11 -14.47
C TYR A 159 -5.14 14.67 -14.29
N ALA A 160 -5.58 14.37 -13.08
CA ALA A 160 -6.97 14.01 -12.80
C ALA A 160 -7.95 15.14 -13.18
N LEU A 161 -7.59 16.39 -12.91
CA LEU A 161 -8.40 17.56 -13.25
C LEU A 161 -8.35 17.94 -14.74
N ALA A 162 -7.43 17.40 -15.53
CA ALA A 162 -7.33 17.68 -16.96
C ALA A 162 -8.52 17.11 -17.74
N LYS A 163 -9.07 17.89 -18.68
CA LYS A 163 -10.23 17.51 -19.51
C LYS A 163 -9.84 16.86 -20.84
N ASP A 164 -8.56 16.79 -21.18
CA ASP A 164 -8.02 16.31 -22.45
C ASP A 164 -7.27 14.96 -22.33
N LYS A 165 -7.61 14.14 -21.32
CA LYS A 165 -6.95 12.85 -21.06
C LYS A 165 -7.03 11.85 -22.21
N ASN A 166 -8.16 11.78 -22.91
CA ASN A 166 -8.42 11.08 -24.19
C ASN A 166 -7.62 9.76 -24.41
N LEU A 167 -7.56 8.90 -23.40
CA LEU A 167 -6.86 7.60 -23.51
C LEU A 167 -7.56 6.65 -24.50
N GLU A 168 -8.86 6.81 -24.69
CA GLU A 168 -9.69 6.06 -25.65
C GLU A 168 -9.27 6.25 -27.11
N LYS A 169 -8.54 7.32 -27.47
CA LYS A 169 -7.94 7.48 -28.81
C LYS A 169 -6.79 6.50 -29.05
N LYS A 170 -6.16 6.01 -27.98
CA LYS A 170 -4.98 5.16 -28.05
C LYS A 170 -5.25 3.72 -27.63
N TYR A 171 -6.20 3.51 -26.72
CA TYR A 171 -6.48 2.21 -26.12
C TYR A 171 -7.95 1.87 -26.23
N ASP A 172 -8.22 0.61 -26.53
CA ASP A 172 -9.58 0.06 -26.61
C ASP A 172 -10.05 -0.42 -25.23
N CYS A 173 -9.12 -0.78 -24.34
CA CYS A 173 -9.42 -1.22 -22.98
C CYS A 173 -8.32 -0.80 -22.00
N ILE A 174 -8.71 -0.40 -20.78
CA ILE A 174 -7.81 -0.13 -19.65
C ILE A 174 -7.92 -1.25 -18.62
N LEU A 175 -6.79 -1.83 -18.25
CA LEU A 175 -6.65 -2.84 -17.21
C LEU A 175 -6.10 -2.17 -15.96
N LEU A 176 -6.80 -2.25 -14.83
CA LEU A 176 -6.35 -1.72 -13.53
C LEU A 176 -6.06 -2.89 -12.59
N ASP A 177 -4.80 -3.13 -12.29
CA ASP A 177 -4.36 -4.16 -11.32
C ASP A 177 -4.24 -3.55 -9.91
N GLU A 178 -4.42 -4.40 -8.89
CA GLU A 178 -4.44 -4.03 -7.47
C GLU A 178 -5.44 -2.88 -7.19
N ALA A 179 -6.64 -2.98 -7.78
CA ALA A 179 -7.66 -1.93 -7.76
C ALA A 179 -8.10 -1.51 -6.34
N GLN A 180 -7.92 -2.39 -5.34
CA GLN A 180 -8.20 -2.08 -3.94
C GLN A 180 -7.27 -1.02 -3.36
N ASP A 181 -6.09 -0.77 -3.95
CA ASP A 181 -5.11 0.19 -3.43
C ASP A 181 -5.19 1.57 -4.07
N THR A 182 -6.15 1.80 -4.97
CA THR A 182 -6.34 3.10 -5.63
C THR A 182 -6.96 4.13 -4.70
N ASN A 183 -6.55 5.39 -4.81
CA ASN A 183 -7.24 6.53 -4.20
C ASN A 183 -8.28 7.14 -5.15
N ALA A 184 -9.10 8.09 -4.64
CA ALA A 184 -10.15 8.71 -5.43
C ALA A 184 -9.63 9.40 -6.70
N THR A 185 -8.48 10.09 -6.61
CA THR A 185 -7.83 10.75 -7.75
C THR A 185 -7.41 9.75 -8.83
N MET A 186 -6.83 8.61 -8.43
CA MET A 186 -6.47 7.54 -9.36
C MET A 186 -7.71 6.93 -10.02
N LEU A 187 -8.76 6.72 -9.23
CA LEU A 187 -10.00 6.15 -9.70
C LEU A 187 -10.72 7.08 -10.69
N GLU A 188 -10.68 8.39 -10.45
CA GLU A 188 -11.18 9.41 -11.38
C GLU A 188 -10.46 9.33 -12.73
N ILE A 189 -9.14 9.20 -12.76
CA ILE A 189 -8.38 9.03 -14.02
C ILE A 189 -8.81 7.76 -14.76
N PHE A 190 -9.00 6.65 -14.05
CA PHE A 190 -9.42 5.38 -14.62
C PHE A 190 -10.84 5.47 -15.20
N LEU A 191 -11.78 6.09 -14.48
CA LEU A 191 -13.18 6.16 -14.85
C LEU A 191 -13.48 7.19 -15.96
N TYR A 192 -12.69 8.26 -16.06
CA TYR A 192 -12.93 9.38 -16.97
C TYR A 192 -13.01 8.98 -18.45
N ASN A 193 -12.27 7.97 -18.86
CA ASN A 193 -12.12 7.58 -20.26
C ASN A 193 -13.26 6.66 -20.73
N HIS A 194 -13.65 6.77 -22.00
CA HIS A 194 -14.81 6.06 -22.58
C HIS A 194 -14.50 4.64 -23.10
N CYS A 195 -13.24 4.18 -23.05
CA CYS A 195 -12.89 2.81 -23.42
C CYS A 195 -13.48 1.76 -22.45
N ALA A 196 -13.46 0.49 -22.84
CA ALA A 196 -13.78 -0.60 -21.94
C ALA A 196 -12.80 -0.64 -20.75
N LYS A 197 -13.23 -1.14 -19.60
CA LYS A 197 -12.42 -1.16 -18.38
C LYS A 197 -12.49 -2.51 -17.69
N ILE A 198 -11.36 -2.98 -17.24
CA ILE A 198 -11.26 -4.19 -16.40
C ILE A 198 -10.48 -3.83 -15.15
N LEU A 199 -11.08 -4.04 -13.99
CA LEU A 199 -10.37 -3.90 -12.72
C LEU A 199 -10.25 -5.26 -12.03
N VAL A 200 -9.07 -5.52 -11.48
CA VAL A 200 -8.80 -6.75 -10.71
C VAL A 200 -8.09 -6.39 -9.41
N GLY A 201 -8.41 -7.14 -8.36
CA GLY A 201 -7.78 -6.97 -7.06
C GLY A 201 -8.41 -7.84 -5.99
N ASP A 202 -7.89 -7.72 -4.78
CA ASP A 202 -8.37 -8.41 -3.59
C ASP A 202 -8.82 -7.37 -2.55
N SER A 203 -10.12 -7.25 -2.32
CA SER A 203 -10.68 -6.29 -1.36
C SER A 203 -10.10 -6.44 0.05
N PHE A 204 -9.68 -7.64 0.43
CA PHE A 204 -9.08 -7.93 1.73
C PHE A 204 -7.57 -7.66 1.77
N GLN A 205 -6.95 -7.26 0.66
CA GLN A 205 -5.56 -6.81 0.60
C GLN A 205 -5.41 -5.29 0.50
N ASN A 206 -6.45 -4.51 0.79
CA ASN A 206 -6.34 -3.06 0.92
C ASN A 206 -5.68 -2.72 2.25
N ILE A 207 -4.37 -2.43 2.22
CA ILE A 207 -3.55 -2.11 3.39
C ILE A 207 -2.97 -0.69 3.36
N TYR A 208 -3.30 0.10 2.34
CA TYR A 208 -2.80 1.47 2.18
C TYR A 208 -3.85 2.55 2.50
N GLY A 209 -4.82 2.24 3.39
CA GLY A 209 -5.86 3.19 3.82
C GLY A 209 -5.30 4.49 4.42
N PHE A 210 -4.11 4.44 5.03
CA PHE A 210 -3.39 5.63 5.47
C PHE A 210 -2.99 6.59 4.31
N ASN A 211 -2.93 6.09 3.08
CA ASN A 211 -2.74 6.87 1.86
C ASN A 211 -4.06 7.27 1.20
N HIS A 212 -5.19 7.20 1.94
CA HIS A 212 -6.54 7.41 1.42
C HIS A 212 -6.90 6.46 0.28
N SER A 213 -6.35 5.23 0.28
CA SER A 213 -6.80 4.22 -0.67
C SER A 213 -8.27 3.94 -0.43
N LEU A 214 -9.01 4.00 -1.51
CA LEU A 214 -10.43 3.65 -1.53
C LEU A 214 -10.53 2.28 -2.18
N ASN A 215 -11.15 1.33 -1.50
CA ASN A 215 -11.41 0.05 -2.14
C ASN A 215 -12.34 0.27 -3.36
N ALA A 216 -11.76 0.24 -4.56
CA ALA A 216 -12.49 0.49 -5.81
C ALA A 216 -13.71 -0.41 -5.97
N PHE A 217 -13.66 -1.63 -5.42
CA PHE A 217 -14.78 -2.59 -5.45
C PHE A 217 -15.99 -2.15 -4.62
N LYS A 218 -15.82 -1.22 -3.67
CA LYS A 218 -16.92 -0.65 -2.87
C LYS A 218 -17.56 0.58 -3.52
N ILE A 219 -16.89 1.20 -4.49
CA ILE A 219 -17.26 2.51 -5.05
C ILE A 219 -17.78 2.37 -6.47
N ILE A 220 -17.13 1.52 -7.29
CA ILE A 220 -17.50 1.32 -8.68
C ILE A 220 -18.77 0.48 -8.75
N ASN A 221 -19.72 0.91 -9.60
CA ASN A 221 -20.84 0.07 -10.02
C ASN A 221 -20.48 -0.58 -11.36
N PRO A 222 -19.99 -1.83 -11.39
CA PRO A 222 -19.53 -2.48 -12.61
C PRO A 222 -20.69 -3.01 -13.44
N THR A 223 -20.46 -3.17 -14.76
CA THR A 223 -21.42 -3.83 -15.66
C THR A 223 -21.43 -5.34 -15.39
N TYR A 224 -20.24 -5.91 -15.14
CA TYR A 224 -20.09 -7.34 -14.86
C TYR A 224 -19.20 -7.53 -13.63
N THR A 225 -19.57 -8.48 -12.78
CA THR A 225 -18.78 -8.87 -11.60
C THR A 225 -18.46 -10.35 -11.67
N THR A 226 -17.18 -10.68 -11.46
CA THR A 226 -16.67 -12.04 -11.45
C THR A 226 -15.71 -12.27 -10.32
N THR A 227 -15.34 -13.52 -10.06
CA THR A 227 -14.42 -13.89 -8.99
C THR A 227 -13.29 -14.80 -9.50
N LEU A 228 -12.14 -14.72 -8.82
CA LEU A 228 -11.05 -15.68 -8.88
C LEU A 228 -10.83 -16.22 -7.47
N SER A 229 -11.46 -17.33 -7.14
CA SER A 229 -11.48 -17.89 -5.78
C SER A 229 -10.40 -18.96 -5.54
N LYS A 230 -9.70 -19.40 -6.58
CA LYS A 230 -8.71 -20.48 -6.51
C LYS A 230 -7.30 -19.92 -6.34
N SER A 231 -6.65 -20.25 -5.22
CA SER A 231 -5.26 -19.87 -4.95
C SER A 231 -4.29 -20.90 -5.52
N PHE A 232 -3.35 -20.45 -6.34
CA PHE A 232 -2.20 -21.22 -6.82
C PHE A 232 -0.95 -21.04 -5.95
N ARG A 233 -1.11 -20.38 -4.78
CA ARG A 233 -0.02 -20.07 -3.87
C ARG A 233 -0.10 -20.87 -2.57
N CYS A 234 -1.21 -20.77 -1.89
CA CYS A 234 -1.39 -21.28 -0.54
C CYS A 234 -1.96 -22.70 -0.57
N ASN A 235 -1.42 -23.60 0.24
CA ASN A 235 -1.99 -24.93 0.42
C ASN A 235 -3.35 -24.86 1.15
N GLN A 236 -4.06 -25.98 1.22
CA GLN A 236 -5.42 -26.04 1.75
C GLN A 236 -5.50 -25.60 3.22
N LYS A 237 -4.52 -25.98 4.06
CA LYS A 237 -4.51 -25.60 5.50
C LYS A 237 -4.44 -24.08 5.70
N ILE A 238 -3.62 -23.39 4.90
CA ILE A 238 -3.51 -21.92 4.94
C ILE A 238 -4.79 -21.26 4.42
N ILE A 239 -5.37 -21.81 3.36
CA ILE A 239 -6.64 -21.33 2.81
C ILE A 239 -7.78 -21.51 3.80
N ASP A 240 -7.84 -22.63 4.51
CA ASP A 240 -8.86 -22.86 5.53
C ASP A 240 -8.71 -21.89 6.69
N TYR A 241 -7.46 -21.63 7.14
CA TYR A 241 -7.19 -20.60 8.13
C TYR A 241 -7.61 -19.21 7.65
N ALA A 242 -7.30 -18.83 6.41
CA ALA A 242 -7.70 -17.56 5.82
C ALA A 242 -9.23 -17.41 5.70
N ASN A 243 -9.93 -18.48 5.26
CA ASN A 243 -11.40 -18.51 5.21
C ASN A 243 -12.02 -18.34 6.60
N PHE A 244 -11.50 -19.06 7.59
CA PHE A 244 -11.96 -18.96 8.97
C PHE A 244 -11.71 -17.57 9.54
N PHE A 245 -10.54 -17.00 9.27
CA PHE A 245 -10.21 -15.63 9.65
C PHE A 245 -11.19 -14.62 9.05
N LEU A 246 -11.41 -14.66 7.74
CA LEU A 246 -12.36 -13.77 7.08
C LEU A 246 -13.78 -13.94 7.62
N GLN A 247 -14.24 -15.16 7.85
CA GLN A 247 -15.58 -15.43 8.39
C GLN A 247 -15.80 -14.81 9.78
N ASN A 248 -14.76 -14.75 10.62
CA ASN A 248 -14.87 -14.24 12.00
C ASN A 248 -14.62 -12.74 12.13
N PHE A 249 -13.90 -12.14 11.19
CA PHE A 249 -13.47 -10.73 11.30
C PHE A 249 -14.00 -9.82 10.20
N THR A 250 -14.84 -10.31 9.27
CA THR A 250 -15.45 -9.43 8.26
C THR A 250 -16.96 -9.57 8.20
N ASP A 251 -17.66 -8.45 8.10
CA ASP A 251 -19.08 -8.40 7.78
C ASP A 251 -19.36 -8.47 6.28
N GLN A 252 -18.30 -8.43 5.46
CA GLN A 252 -18.41 -8.44 4.01
C GLN A 252 -18.62 -9.86 3.50
N ARG A 253 -19.57 -10.02 2.58
CA ARG A 253 -19.71 -11.28 1.85
C ARG A 253 -18.46 -11.52 1.02
N PHE A 254 -17.92 -12.72 1.07
CA PHE A 254 -16.81 -13.14 0.25
C PHE A 254 -17.04 -14.55 -0.31
N THR A 255 -16.44 -14.81 -1.46
CA THR A 255 -16.43 -16.15 -2.04
C THR A 255 -15.41 -16.99 -1.28
N LYS A 256 -15.81 -18.15 -0.77
CA LYS A 256 -14.94 -19.08 -0.05
C LYS A 256 -13.74 -19.42 -0.94
N LEU A 257 -12.54 -19.22 -0.42
CA LEU A 257 -11.30 -19.48 -1.11
C LEU A 257 -11.04 -20.98 -1.19
N GLN A 258 -10.39 -21.42 -2.27
CA GLN A 258 -10.01 -22.80 -2.50
C GLN A 258 -8.52 -22.88 -2.84
N SER A 259 -7.83 -23.91 -2.35
CA SER A 259 -6.47 -24.18 -2.81
C SER A 259 -6.50 -24.89 -4.16
N TYR A 260 -5.59 -24.50 -5.05
CA TYR A 260 -5.30 -25.22 -6.29
C TYR A 260 -3.85 -25.71 -6.30
N CYS A 261 -3.20 -25.72 -5.14
CA CYS A 261 -1.86 -26.25 -4.93
C CYS A 261 -1.97 -27.70 -4.46
N ASN A 262 -1.25 -28.59 -5.13
CA ASN A 262 -0.99 -29.91 -4.61
C ASN A 262 0.20 -29.81 -3.67
N GLU A 263 0.05 -30.38 -2.44
CA GLU A 263 1.11 -30.88 -1.59
C GLU A 263 1.69 -30.06 -0.46
N ASN A 264 2.03 -30.83 0.59
CA ASN A 264 2.87 -30.44 1.71
C ASN A 264 4.35 -30.59 1.31
N ILE A 265 4.91 -29.54 0.74
CA ILE A 265 6.36 -29.48 0.46
C ILE A 265 7.05 -28.95 1.73
N SER A 266 8.12 -29.61 2.14
CA SER A 266 8.96 -29.12 3.25
C SER A 266 9.47 -27.72 2.93
N PRO A 267 9.32 -26.74 3.84
CA PRO A 267 9.71 -25.37 3.57
C PRO A 267 11.23 -25.23 3.44
N ASN A 268 11.69 -24.59 2.36
CA ASN A 268 13.08 -24.26 2.12
C ASN A 268 13.47 -22.88 2.62
N ASN A 269 12.48 -21.99 2.80
CA ASN A 269 12.67 -20.64 3.29
C ASN A 269 11.54 -20.24 4.23
N LYS A 270 11.81 -19.27 5.10
CA LYS A 270 10.86 -18.79 6.10
C LYS A 270 10.90 -17.25 6.15
N ALA A 271 9.75 -16.62 6.30
CA ALA A 271 9.67 -15.21 6.64
C ALA A 271 9.10 -15.01 8.04
N ILE A 272 9.74 -14.16 8.81
CA ILE A 272 9.21 -13.61 10.04
C ILE A 272 8.56 -12.27 9.65
N ILE A 273 7.22 -12.23 9.71
CA ILE A 273 6.46 -11.05 9.33
C ILE A 273 6.03 -10.31 10.58
N THR A 274 6.55 -9.10 10.76
CA THR A 274 6.15 -8.18 11.82
C THR A 274 5.08 -7.22 11.31
N ARG A 275 4.29 -6.65 12.21
CA ARG A 275 3.33 -5.60 11.84
C ARG A 275 4.04 -4.26 11.58
N THR A 276 5.11 -3.94 12.33
CA THR A 276 5.75 -2.62 12.35
C THR A 276 7.25 -2.68 12.10
N ASN A 277 7.87 -1.53 11.78
CA ASN A 277 9.32 -1.40 11.82
C ASN A 277 9.87 -1.57 13.26
N ALA A 278 9.11 -1.16 14.27
CA ALA A 278 9.46 -1.38 15.67
C ALA A 278 9.53 -2.88 15.98
N GLY A 279 8.59 -3.68 15.48
CA GLY A 279 8.63 -5.14 15.58
C GLY A 279 9.85 -5.74 14.90
N ILE A 280 10.27 -5.24 13.73
CA ILE A 280 11.53 -5.64 13.10
C ILE A 280 12.71 -5.39 14.05
N ILE A 281 12.79 -4.20 14.64
CA ILE A 281 13.91 -3.82 15.53
C ILE A 281 13.91 -4.69 16.79
N GLU A 282 12.75 -4.96 17.38
CA GLU A 282 12.60 -5.85 18.54
C GLU A 282 13.04 -7.28 18.20
N PHE A 283 12.58 -7.82 17.06
CA PHE A 283 12.97 -9.15 16.62
C PHE A 283 14.47 -9.23 16.37
N ILE A 284 15.08 -8.26 15.67
CA ILE A 284 16.52 -8.20 15.43
C ILE A 284 17.30 -8.19 16.76
N ASN A 285 16.81 -7.46 17.76
CA ASN A 285 17.47 -7.43 19.08
C ASN A 285 17.52 -8.82 19.73
N GLN A 286 16.51 -9.65 19.51
CA GLN A 286 16.37 -11.01 20.07
C GLN A 286 17.14 -12.09 19.29
N ILE A 287 17.56 -11.84 18.03
CA ILE A 287 18.30 -12.84 17.25
C ILE A 287 19.64 -13.15 17.91
N GLU A 288 19.90 -14.41 18.23
CA GLU A 288 21.20 -14.88 18.74
C GLU A 288 22.12 -15.31 17.59
N ASN A 289 21.62 -16.12 16.65
CA ASN A 289 22.38 -16.59 15.50
C ASN A 289 22.10 -15.76 14.24
N GLU A 290 22.90 -14.72 14.02
CA GLU A 290 22.75 -13.83 12.86
C GLU A 290 22.93 -14.54 11.51
N ALA A 291 23.66 -15.65 11.46
CA ALA A 291 23.93 -16.36 10.21
C ALA A 291 22.67 -16.95 9.56
N GLU A 292 21.61 -17.20 10.34
CA GLU A 292 20.39 -17.80 9.87
C GLU A 292 19.40 -16.80 9.26
N TYR A 293 19.59 -15.49 9.51
CA TYR A 293 18.61 -14.47 9.17
C TYR A 293 19.11 -13.46 8.15
N ALA A 294 18.22 -12.99 7.29
CA ALA A 294 18.40 -11.85 6.40
C ALA A 294 17.32 -10.81 6.62
N LEU A 295 17.71 -9.55 6.61
CA LEU A 295 16.78 -8.43 6.62
C LEU A 295 16.50 -8.01 5.16
N LEU A 296 15.23 -7.90 4.77
CA LEU A 296 14.87 -7.54 3.40
C LEU A 296 14.73 -6.01 3.15
N LYS A 297 14.59 -5.24 4.22
CA LYS A 297 14.51 -3.78 4.14
C LYS A 297 15.86 -3.14 4.45
N GLU A 298 16.20 -2.07 3.71
CA GLU A 298 17.37 -1.26 4.02
C GLU A 298 17.33 -0.75 5.47
N PRO A 299 18.36 -1.04 6.30
CA PRO A 299 18.38 -0.64 7.70
C PRO A 299 18.22 0.87 7.88
N ASP A 300 18.86 1.67 7.03
CA ASP A 300 18.78 3.12 7.13
C ASP A 300 17.34 3.64 7.02
N LYS A 301 16.47 3.00 6.23
CA LYS A 301 15.04 3.32 6.15
C LYS A 301 14.22 2.88 7.36
N ILE A 302 14.68 1.83 8.06
CA ILE A 302 14.02 1.37 9.30
C ILE A 302 14.34 2.29 10.46
N PHE A 303 15.61 2.72 10.54
CA PHE A 303 16.13 3.50 11.66
C PHE A 303 16.11 5.00 11.46
N ALA A 304 15.82 5.50 10.23
CA ALA A 304 15.85 6.93 9.92
C ALA A 304 15.03 7.81 10.90
N PRO A 305 13.77 7.49 11.25
CA PRO A 305 13.00 8.31 12.18
C PRO A 305 13.63 8.31 13.60
N LEU A 306 14.19 7.19 14.03
CA LEU A 306 14.88 7.08 15.32
C LEU A 306 16.14 7.93 15.33
N TYR A 307 16.96 7.82 14.29
CA TYR A 307 18.18 8.62 14.15
C TYR A 307 17.90 10.09 14.03
N ALA A 308 16.83 10.49 13.32
CA ALA A 308 16.44 11.88 13.22
C ALA A 308 16.19 12.49 14.61
N ILE A 309 15.44 11.79 15.47
CA ILE A 309 15.13 12.23 16.82
C ILE A 309 16.39 12.21 17.72
N ILE A 310 17.17 11.15 17.67
CA ILE A 310 18.41 11.00 18.48
C ILE A 310 19.41 12.10 18.14
N HIS A 311 19.67 12.33 16.85
CA HIS A 311 20.64 13.33 16.42
C HIS A 311 20.15 14.74 16.68
N PHE A 312 18.86 15.02 16.56
CA PHE A 312 18.29 16.30 16.95
C PHE A 312 18.48 16.56 18.46
N LYS A 313 18.12 15.59 19.32
CA LYS A 313 18.31 15.68 20.79
C LYS A 313 19.78 15.89 21.20
N SER A 314 20.71 15.35 20.42
CA SER A 314 22.14 15.42 20.68
C SER A 314 22.82 16.61 19.98
N ALA A 315 22.05 17.53 19.37
CA ALA A 315 22.52 18.66 18.56
C ALA A 315 23.49 18.27 17.42
N LYS A 316 23.39 17.02 16.92
CA LYS A 316 24.18 16.49 15.81
C LYS A 316 23.43 16.67 14.49
N PHE A 317 23.13 17.91 14.15
CA PHE A 317 22.22 18.26 13.03
C PHE A 317 22.72 17.75 11.65
N ASP A 318 24.02 17.63 11.44
CA ASP A 318 24.59 17.14 10.17
C ASP A 318 24.37 15.64 9.96
N LEU A 319 24.09 14.89 11.02
CA LEU A 319 23.80 13.45 10.97
C LEU A 319 22.30 13.14 10.82
N ILE A 320 21.43 14.16 10.83
CA ILE A 320 19.99 13.95 10.62
C ILE A 320 19.76 13.45 9.19
N PRO A 321 19.04 12.30 9.01
CA PRO A 321 18.73 11.79 7.68
C PRO A 321 18.05 12.85 6.80
N GLN A 322 18.38 12.85 5.51
CA GLN A 322 17.94 13.91 4.58
C GLN A 322 16.43 14.09 4.52
N GLU A 323 15.66 13.02 4.66
CA GLU A 323 14.19 13.06 4.68
C GLU A 323 13.62 13.80 5.89
N TYR A 324 14.42 13.90 7.00
CA TYR A 324 14.11 14.64 8.21
C TYR A 324 14.94 15.94 8.37
N ALA A 325 15.60 16.39 7.31
CA ALA A 325 16.47 17.59 7.36
C ALA A 325 15.72 18.84 7.87
N TYR A 326 14.40 18.89 7.74
CA TYR A 326 13.56 19.95 8.26
C TYR A 326 13.55 20.04 9.81
N PHE A 327 14.02 18.99 10.53
CA PHE A 327 14.17 19.04 11.99
C PHE A 327 15.12 20.18 12.42
N LYS A 328 16.10 20.55 11.59
CA LYS A 328 17.02 21.66 11.86
C LYS A 328 16.34 23.01 12.07
N ASN A 329 15.07 23.14 11.64
CA ASN A 329 14.31 24.38 11.78
C ASN A 329 13.60 24.52 13.14
N PHE A 330 13.60 23.47 13.98
CA PHE A 330 13.08 23.55 15.34
C PHE A 330 14.18 24.03 16.30
N SER A 331 13.81 24.91 17.26
CA SER A 331 14.76 25.45 18.21
C SER A 331 14.96 24.54 19.43
N THR A 332 13.94 23.75 19.78
CA THR A 332 13.94 22.90 20.99
C THR A 332 13.33 21.53 20.72
N THR A 333 13.73 20.54 21.54
CA THR A 333 13.13 19.20 21.53
C THR A 333 11.64 19.24 21.86
N LYS A 334 11.20 20.17 22.72
CA LYS A 334 9.78 20.35 23.06
C LYS A 334 8.99 20.76 21.83
N GLU A 335 9.48 21.76 21.09
CA GLU A 335 8.84 22.23 19.85
C GLU A 335 8.73 21.12 18.80
N LEU A 336 9.80 20.34 18.62
CA LEU A 336 9.77 19.17 17.72
C LEU A 336 8.71 18.15 18.15
N TYR A 337 8.61 17.83 19.44
CA TYR A 337 7.63 16.87 19.95
C TYR A 337 6.19 17.36 19.81
N GLU A 338 5.95 18.66 20.06
CA GLU A 338 4.65 19.28 19.82
C GLU A 338 4.27 19.20 18.34
N TYR A 339 5.22 19.46 17.44
CA TYR A 339 5.00 19.32 16.00
C TYR A 339 4.64 17.87 15.62
N ILE A 340 5.41 16.86 16.07
CA ILE A 340 5.15 15.46 15.81
C ILE A 340 3.74 15.06 16.27
N ASN A 341 3.33 15.51 17.47
CA ASN A 341 2.01 15.24 18.01
C ASN A 341 0.90 15.95 17.23
N LYS A 342 1.09 17.20 16.80
CA LYS A 342 0.11 17.95 16.01
C LYS A 342 -0.07 17.37 14.59
N CYS A 343 1.03 17.01 13.94
CA CYS A 343 0.98 16.42 12.60
C CYS A 343 0.44 14.98 12.57
N GLN A 344 0.36 14.31 13.74
CA GLN A 344 -0.06 12.90 13.87
C GLN A 344 0.73 11.96 12.95
N ASP A 345 2.02 12.24 12.75
CA ASP A 345 2.91 11.41 11.96
C ASP A 345 3.14 10.07 12.68
N LYS A 346 2.51 9.02 12.18
CA LYS A 346 2.52 7.69 12.82
C LYS A 346 3.92 7.09 12.93
N GLU A 347 4.80 7.38 11.96
CA GLU A 347 6.16 6.85 11.94
C GLU A 347 7.02 7.51 13.02
N LEU A 348 6.96 8.83 13.12
CA LEU A 348 7.67 9.60 14.15
C LEU A 348 7.11 9.35 15.55
N LEU A 349 5.78 9.24 15.70
CA LEU A 349 5.15 8.87 16.98
C LEU A 349 5.60 7.47 17.44
N SER A 350 5.64 6.51 16.52
CA SER A 350 6.14 5.16 16.80
C SER A 350 7.61 5.18 17.21
N ALA A 351 8.44 6.00 16.55
CA ALA A 351 9.85 6.16 16.88
C ALA A 351 10.04 6.79 18.28
N LEU A 352 9.26 7.81 18.65
CA LEU A 352 9.29 8.40 19.99
C LEU A 352 8.97 7.35 21.06
N ASN A 353 7.90 6.59 20.88
CA ASN A 353 7.48 5.54 21.80
C ASN A 353 8.54 4.44 21.92
N PHE A 354 9.20 4.10 20.82
CA PHE A 354 10.25 3.08 20.80
C PHE A 354 11.50 3.52 21.55
N LEU A 355 11.93 4.78 21.43
CA LEU A 355 13.08 5.35 22.13
C LEU A 355 12.93 5.29 23.66
N ASN A 356 11.71 5.30 24.18
CA ASN A 356 11.43 5.21 25.60
C ASN A 356 11.69 3.81 26.19
N LYS A 357 11.93 2.77 25.33
CA LYS A 357 12.23 1.40 25.77
C LYS A 357 13.67 1.21 26.23
N GLY A 358 14.55 2.21 26.07
CA GLY A 358 15.93 2.17 26.56
C GLY A 358 16.87 1.19 25.82
N LEU A 359 16.50 0.73 24.63
CA LEU A 359 17.30 -0.19 23.83
C LEU A 359 18.51 0.51 23.19
N ASN A 360 19.62 -0.21 23.01
CA ASN A 360 20.80 0.31 22.32
C ASN A 360 20.58 0.32 20.79
N ILE A 361 20.01 1.41 20.28
CA ILE A 361 19.65 1.56 18.87
C ILE A 361 20.86 1.40 17.94
N TYR A 362 22.05 1.88 18.34
CA TYR A 362 23.25 1.80 17.50
C TYR A 362 23.70 0.35 17.31
N GLU A 363 23.71 -0.45 18.37
CA GLU A 363 24.09 -1.87 18.25
C GLU A 363 23.08 -2.68 17.45
N ILE A 364 21.78 -2.44 17.66
CA ILE A 364 20.73 -3.09 16.88
C ILE A 364 20.84 -2.72 15.40
N SER A 365 21.14 -1.45 15.10
CA SER A 365 21.32 -0.99 13.72
C SER A 365 22.55 -1.62 13.05
N LYS A 366 23.67 -1.77 13.75
CA LYS A 366 24.84 -2.50 13.24
C LYS A 366 24.48 -3.95 12.92
N LYS A 367 23.75 -4.61 13.81
CA LYS A 367 23.24 -5.97 13.62
C LYS A 367 22.32 -6.03 12.39
N ALA A 368 21.40 -5.09 12.25
CA ALA A 368 20.52 -4.97 11.09
C ALA A 368 21.30 -4.85 9.76
N LYS A 369 22.40 -4.08 9.74
CA LYS A 369 23.28 -3.96 8.56
C LYS A 369 23.93 -5.29 8.21
N ARG A 370 24.42 -6.06 9.20
CA ARG A 370 24.98 -7.40 8.95
C ARG A 370 23.93 -8.35 8.37
N LEU A 371 22.71 -8.34 8.92
CA LEU A 371 21.60 -9.14 8.42
C LEU A 371 21.17 -8.75 6.99
N PHE A 372 21.20 -7.47 6.66
CA PHE A 372 20.84 -6.97 5.32
C PHE A 372 21.79 -7.49 4.22
N TYR A 373 23.06 -7.65 4.54
CA TYR A 373 24.07 -8.19 3.63
C TYR A 373 24.16 -9.72 3.63
N ASN A 374 23.42 -10.42 4.51
CA ASN A 374 23.44 -11.88 4.58
C ASN A 374 22.59 -12.53 3.48
N LYS A 375 23.17 -12.70 2.31
CA LYS A 375 22.49 -13.30 1.14
C LYS A 375 22.32 -14.83 1.22
N LYS A 376 22.95 -15.49 2.21
CA LYS A 376 22.91 -16.96 2.36
C LYS A 376 21.81 -17.44 3.29
N ALA A 377 21.23 -16.55 4.07
CA ALA A 377 20.17 -16.88 5.01
C ALA A 377 18.90 -17.35 4.30
N LYS A 378 18.20 -18.25 4.97
CA LYS A 378 16.90 -18.77 4.52
C LYS A 378 15.72 -18.23 5.32
N ASN A 379 15.99 -17.55 6.44
CA ASN A 379 15.00 -16.88 7.27
C ASN A 379 15.03 -15.37 6.98
N PHE A 380 13.91 -14.80 6.60
CA PHE A 380 13.79 -13.39 6.19
C PHE A 380 12.98 -12.61 7.22
N VAL A 381 13.44 -11.41 7.57
CA VAL A 381 12.73 -10.50 8.47
C VAL A 381 12.17 -9.33 7.66
N ILE A 382 10.87 -9.09 7.80
CA ILE A 382 10.16 -8.07 7.02
C ILE A 382 8.87 -7.65 7.74
N ASN A 383 8.36 -6.43 7.48
CA ASN A 383 7.02 -6.08 7.95
C ASN A 383 5.91 -6.44 6.95
N ALA A 384 4.68 -6.55 7.43
CA ALA A 384 3.53 -7.00 6.65
C ALA A 384 3.22 -6.11 5.43
N HIS A 385 3.40 -4.77 5.52
CA HIS A 385 3.20 -3.88 4.39
C HIS A 385 4.17 -4.16 3.23
N GLN A 386 5.43 -4.46 3.56
CA GLN A 386 6.46 -4.76 2.58
C GLN A 386 6.42 -6.19 2.08
N ALA A 387 5.84 -7.10 2.87
CA ALA A 387 5.60 -8.48 2.47
C ALA A 387 4.54 -8.61 1.37
N LYS A 388 3.71 -7.57 1.15
CA LYS A 388 2.73 -7.57 0.06
C LYS A 388 3.42 -7.74 -1.29
N GLY A 389 2.93 -8.68 -2.09
CA GLY A 389 3.53 -9.06 -3.38
C GLY A 389 4.61 -10.14 -3.29
N LEU A 390 5.17 -10.40 -2.10
CA LEU A 390 6.15 -11.46 -1.87
C LEU A 390 5.47 -12.74 -1.34
N GLU A 391 6.23 -13.85 -1.29
CA GLU A 391 5.73 -15.14 -0.81
C GLU A 391 6.89 -16.03 -0.35
N TRP A 392 6.63 -16.87 0.65
CA TRP A 392 7.60 -17.79 1.22
C TRP A 392 6.98 -19.16 1.49
N ASP A 393 7.83 -20.18 1.58
CA ASP A 393 7.34 -21.54 1.87
C ASP A 393 6.76 -21.63 3.27
N SER A 394 7.39 -20.97 4.24
CA SER A 394 6.91 -20.84 5.61
C SER A 394 6.81 -19.37 6.01
N VAL A 395 5.79 -19.02 6.78
CA VAL A 395 5.62 -17.70 7.38
C VAL A 395 5.37 -17.83 8.87
N GLU A 396 6.07 -17.03 9.65
CA GLU A 396 5.79 -16.82 11.07
C GLU A 396 5.27 -15.40 11.27
N LEU A 397 4.06 -15.28 11.85
CA LEU A 397 3.47 -14.01 12.24
C LEU A 397 3.99 -13.64 13.63
N TYR A 398 4.72 -12.52 13.70
CA TYR A 398 5.29 -12.04 14.96
C TYR A 398 4.20 -11.50 15.90
N ASN A 399 4.49 -11.39 17.18
CA ASN A 399 3.53 -11.04 18.23
C ASN A 399 3.17 -9.54 18.31
N ASP A 400 3.65 -8.69 17.39
CA ASP A 400 3.39 -7.25 17.37
C ASP A 400 2.15 -6.82 16.56
N PHE A 401 1.36 -7.78 16.05
CA PHE A 401 0.09 -7.47 15.40
C PHE A 401 -0.94 -6.97 16.42
N SER A 402 -1.71 -5.93 16.01
CA SER A 402 -2.78 -5.39 16.83
C SER A 402 -3.81 -6.46 17.18
N PRO A 403 -4.27 -6.56 18.45
CA PRO A 403 -5.27 -7.56 18.84
C PRO A 403 -6.64 -7.16 18.27
N LEU A 404 -7.09 -7.87 17.24
CA LEU A 404 -8.30 -7.55 16.48
C LEU A 404 -9.58 -7.66 17.30
N LYS A 405 -9.63 -8.57 18.28
CA LYS A 405 -10.77 -8.69 19.18
C LYS A 405 -10.93 -7.42 20.02
N ASP A 406 -9.84 -6.90 20.57
CA ASP A 406 -9.87 -5.70 21.40
C ASP A 406 -10.34 -4.49 20.56
N LEU A 407 -9.82 -4.35 19.32
CA LEU A 407 -10.25 -3.30 18.38
C LEU A 407 -11.74 -3.44 18.00
N GLN A 408 -12.23 -4.66 17.83
CA GLN A 408 -13.63 -4.92 17.52
C GLN A 408 -14.54 -4.59 18.71
N GLU A 409 -14.13 -4.93 19.93
CA GLU A 409 -14.87 -4.57 21.15
C GLU A 409 -14.89 -3.05 21.36
N GLU A 410 -13.78 -2.36 21.12
CA GLU A 410 -13.71 -0.90 21.19
C GLU A 410 -14.67 -0.24 20.18
N PHE A 411 -14.66 -0.71 18.92
CA PHE A 411 -15.59 -0.27 17.89
C PHE A 411 -17.07 -0.47 18.28
N ILE A 412 -17.40 -1.62 18.85
CA ILE A 412 -18.80 -1.93 19.28
C ILE A 412 -19.25 -1.02 20.42
N LYS A 413 -18.36 -0.71 21.37
CA LYS A 413 -18.66 0.11 22.55
C LYS A 413 -18.72 1.60 22.27
N GLU A 414 -18.11 2.07 21.17
CA GLU A 414 -18.06 3.50 20.83
C GLU A 414 -19.44 4.02 20.39
N LYS A 415 -19.84 5.16 20.95
CA LYS A 415 -21.13 5.82 20.68
C LYS A 415 -20.99 7.06 19.80
N ASP A 416 -19.83 7.69 19.77
CA ASP A 416 -19.58 8.84 18.90
C ASP A 416 -19.38 8.36 17.46
N GLU A 417 -20.26 8.79 16.56
CA GLU A 417 -20.28 8.32 15.17
C GLU A 417 -18.97 8.64 14.42
N LYS A 418 -18.31 9.75 14.72
CA LYS A 418 -17.05 10.12 14.09
C LYS A 418 -15.93 9.19 14.54
N LYS A 419 -15.80 8.99 15.86
CA LYS A 419 -14.81 8.07 16.42
C LYS A 419 -15.08 6.63 16.01
N LYS A 420 -16.35 6.23 16.00
CA LYS A 420 -16.75 4.90 15.55
C LYS A 420 -16.34 4.64 14.11
N ARG A 421 -16.49 5.63 13.22
CA ARG A 421 -16.00 5.54 11.84
C ARG A 421 -14.47 5.40 11.77
N GLU A 422 -13.73 6.15 12.58
CA GLU A 422 -12.27 6.06 12.66
C GLU A 422 -11.82 4.67 13.16
N LEU A 423 -12.47 4.15 14.20
CA LEU A 423 -12.21 2.81 14.74
C LEU A 423 -12.52 1.71 13.70
N TYR A 424 -13.63 1.84 12.96
CA TYR A 424 -13.97 0.90 11.89
C TYR A 424 -12.89 0.86 10.81
N LEU A 425 -12.42 2.03 10.35
CA LEU A 425 -11.36 2.10 9.35
C LEU A 425 -10.04 1.50 9.86
N ASN A 426 -9.71 1.74 11.13
CA ASN A 426 -8.53 1.15 11.75
C ASN A 426 -8.64 -0.38 11.86
N LEU A 427 -9.78 -0.89 12.33
CA LEU A 427 -10.06 -2.33 12.41
C LEU A 427 -9.98 -3.00 11.02
N GLU A 428 -10.56 -2.37 10.00
CA GLU A 428 -10.51 -2.86 8.62
C GLU A 428 -9.06 -2.94 8.10
N GLN A 429 -8.24 -1.93 8.37
CA GLN A 429 -6.83 -1.92 7.97
C GLN A 429 -6.01 -3.00 8.67
N GLU A 430 -6.14 -3.14 9.99
CA GLU A 430 -5.42 -4.15 10.76
C GLU A 430 -5.83 -5.57 10.34
N ARG A 431 -7.11 -5.79 10.11
CA ARG A 431 -7.63 -7.04 9.58
C ARG A 431 -7.04 -7.38 8.21
N ASN A 432 -7.06 -6.42 7.28
CA ASN A 432 -6.53 -6.63 5.94
C ASN A 432 -5.01 -6.87 5.97
N LEU A 433 -4.29 -6.16 6.85
CA LEU A 433 -2.86 -6.35 7.03
C LEU A 433 -2.53 -7.76 7.55
N PHE A 434 -3.32 -8.25 8.49
CA PHE A 434 -3.16 -9.61 9.01
C PHE A 434 -3.48 -10.68 7.95
N TYR A 435 -4.55 -10.48 7.16
CA TYR A 435 -4.89 -11.35 6.03
C TYR A 435 -3.78 -11.36 4.95
N VAL A 436 -3.20 -10.19 4.65
CA VAL A 436 -2.03 -10.13 3.75
C VAL A 436 -0.90 -10.98 4.30
N ALA A 437 -0.57 -10.86 5.59
CA ALA A 437 0.52 -11.61 6.21
C ALA A 437 0.27 -13.13 6.18
N ILE A 438 -0.94 -13.60 6.52
CA ILE A 438 -1.35 -15.02 6.40
C ILE A 438 -1.10 -15.54 4.99
N THR A 439 -1.56 -14.81 3.98
CA THR A 439 -1.55 -15.24 2.58
C THR A 439 -0.19 -15.08 1.89
N ARG A 440 0.88 -14.78 2.65
CA ARG A 440 2.26 -14.85 2.15
C ARG A 440 2.84 -16.25 2.24
N ALA A 441 2.27 -17.11 3.06
CA ALA A 441 2.67 -18.49 3.23
C ALA A 441 2.20 -19.37 2.07
N LYS A 442 3.07 -20.29 1.62
CA LYS A 442 2.73 -21.32 0.65
C LYS A 442 2.36 -22.63 1.32
N ASN A 443 3.21 -23.11 2.23
CA ASN A 443 3.13 -24.48 2.77
C ASN A 443 2.91 -24.50 4.28
N GLN A 444 3.46 -23.53 5.03
CA GLN A 444 3.38 -23.51 6.49
C GLN A 444 3.11 -22.10 7.01
N LEU A 445 2.17 -22.00 7.95
CA LEU A 445 1.89 -20.79 8.71
C LEU A 445 2.09 -21.08 10.20
N ILE A 446 2.92 -20.26 10.85
CA ILE A 446 3.15 -20.27 12.31
C ILE A 446 2.61 -18.95 12.84
N ASP A 447 1.52 -19.00 13.58
CA ASP A 447 0.93 -17.81 14.17
C ASP A 447 1.31 -17.70 15.64
N THR A 448 2.22 -16.77 15.97
CA THR A 448 2.61 -16.41 17.33
C THR A 448 1.97 -15.10 17.79
N SER A 449 1.09 -14.52 16.97
CA SER A 449 0.41 -13.26 17.26
C SER A 449 -0.68 -13.42 18.33
N ARG A 450 -1.15 -12.27 18.87
CA ARG A 450 -2.30 -12.21 19.75
C ARG A 450 -3.62 -12.52 19.04
N ASN A 451 -3.60 -12.57 17.71
CA ASN A 451 -4.77 -12.88 16.89
C ASN A 451 -4.88 -14.36 16.58
N LYS A 452 -3.99 -15.19 17.14
CA LYS A 452 -4.06 -16.63 16.99
C LYS A 452 -5.48 -17.09 17.27
N ILE A 453 -6.21 -17.37 16.22
CA ILE A 453 -7.52 -17.98 16.32
C ILE A 453 -7.24 -19.42 16.65
N PHE A 454 -7.79 -19.91 17.74
CA PHE A 454 -7.79 -21.34 18.03
C PHE A 454 -8.63 -22.02 16.94
N TYR A 455 -7.99 -22.26 15.82
CA TYR A 455 -8.38 -23.28 14.89
C TYR A 455 -8.00 -24.58 15.59
N SER A 456 -8.80 -24.96 16.60
CA SER A 456 -8.76 -26.32 17.08
C SER A 456 -9.14 -27.15 15.86
N SER A 457 -8.16 -27.77 15.26
CA SER A 457 -8.38 -28.86 14.36
C SER A 457 -9.25 -29.86 15.11
N GLN A 458 -10.56 -29.83 14.86
CA GLN A 458 -11.44 -30.95 15.20
C GLN A 458 -11.11 -32.16 14.30
N ASN A 459 -9.88 -32.34 13.93
CA ASN A 459 -9.38 -33.49 13.18
C ASN A 459 -7.88 -33.63 13.50
N ASP A 460 -7.56 -34.12 14.69
CA ASP A 460 -6.42 -34.97 14.96
C ASP A 460 -6.86 -36.43 14.92
#